data_a0c55192df5f5bce2da93c801b697fa9
#
_entry.id   a0c55192df5f5bce2da93c801b697fa9
#
_cell.length_a   1.000
_cell.length_b   1.000
_cell.length_c   1.000
_cell.angle_alpha   90.00
_cell.angle_beta   90.00
_cell.angle_gamma   90.00
#
_symmetry.space_group_name_H-M   'P 1'
#
loop_
_entity.id
_entity.type
_entity.pdbx_description
1 polymer ?
#
loop_
_entity_poly.entity_id
_entity_poly.type
_entity_poly.pdbx_seq_one_letter_code
_entity_poly.pdbx_strand_id
1 'polypeptide(L)'
;MADSSDNKGGNGSGGLSRRGFLKSVAVTGGAIAAGSITGFPYVHASEPVTLRLLGTGVTHYKEIADKAKKDLGINIQFTTLDSDGAVKRAITQPTSYDLLDSEYFALKKEVPAGVLQGMDTKRIKHYDDIVSIFTDGKFDGKPVSTQGTDPFEVGFLEGRTSRRFSKTATEWMTVVPTVYNGDTLGLRPDLIKRPVTSWADLLSSDFAGKTALINVPSIGIMDAAMAIEAMGKLHYGDKGNMTRDEIDKTIAILMAAKRKGQFRAFWKDFNESVNLMASGEVVLQSMWSPAVTKVRAMGIPCKYQPLKEGYRGWGIGLGLPAHVKGRKLDAGYEFINWYLSGWVGAFLNRQGYYTAVPKTAKKFMSADEWGYWMEGKPAKGEILSPTGQKIDGPGAVRDGGSFEERMSRIACWNTVMDHDRYLTRKWNDFVAA
;
A
#
# COMPACT_ATOMS: atom_id res chain seq x y z
N MET A 1 -39.50 58.56 12.86
CA MET A 1 -40.41 58.52 14.02
C MET A 1 -39.81 57.39 14.89
N ALA A 2 -38.97 57.72 15.86
CA ALA A 2 -39.33 58.06 17.23
C ALA A 2 -39.89 56.81 17.92
N ASP A 3 -39.47 56.32 19.03
CA ASP A 3 -38.68 56.87 20.12
C ASP A 3 -38.40 55.74 21.13
N SER A 4 -37.24 55.72 21.66
CA SER A 4 -36.76 55.54 23.04
C SER A 4 -37.65 54.87 24.10
N SER A 5 -37.08 54.04 24.95
CA SER A 5 -36.64 54.37 26.30
C SER A 5 -36.20 53.17 27.13
N ASP A 6 -35.01 53.32 27.67
CA ASP A 6 -34.49 52.95 28.99
C ASP A 6 -35.39 52.17 29.97
N ASN A 7 -34.79 51.13 30.62
CA ASN A 7 -34.54 51.25 32.06
C ASN A 7 -33.57 50.21 32.63
N LYS A 8 -32.84 50.69 33.64
CA LYS A 8 -31.71 50.04 34.38
C LYS A 8 -32.16 49.03 35.41
N GLY A 9 -31.15 48.23 35.81
CA GLY A 9 -31.01 47.52 37.11
C GLY A 9 -30.40 46.20 36.90
N GLY A 10 -29.26 45.81 37.31
CA GLY A 10 -28.35 46.16 38.39
C GLY A 10 -28.18 44.97 39.31
N ASN A 11 -26.93 44.45 39.43
CA ASN A 11 -26.30 43.52 40.40
C ASN A 11 -25.89 42.19 39.75
N GLY A 12 -24.62 41.77 39.64
CA GLY A 12 -23.53 41.92 40.59
C GLY A 12 -23.25 40.58 41.27
N SER A 13 -22.30 39.78 40.70
CA SER A 13 -21.52 38.79 41.45
C SER A 13 -20.42 38.25 40.51
N GLY A 14 -19.22 38.63 40.56
CA GLY A 14 -18.17 38.18 41.38
C GLY A 14 -17.47 36.99 40.67
N GLY A 15 -16.71 37.26 39.56
CA GLY A 15 -15.81 36.26 38.94
C GLY A 15 -14.55 36.10 39.81
N LEU A 16 -14.34 34.92 40.35
CA LEU A 16 -13.12 34.54 41.04
C LEU A 16 -11.94 34.43 40.05
N SER A 17 -11.02 35.35 40.24
CA SER A 17 -9.73 35.39 39.50
C SER A 17 -8.87 34.20 39.84
N ARG A 18 -8.21 33.64 38.80
CA ARG A 18 -7.21 32.54 38.86
C ARG A 18 -6.01 32.82 39.78
N ARG A 19 -5.91 33.95 40.43
CA ARG A 19 -4.85 34.30 41.40
C ARG A 19 -5.22 34.04 42.87
N GLY A 20 -6.43 33.59 43.19
CA GLY A 20 -6.91 33.33 44.55
C GLY A 20 -6.75 31.91 45.08
N PHE A 21 -6.38 30.95 44.19
CA PHE A 21 -6.35 29.54 44.60
C PHE A 21 -4.97 29.05 45.09
N LEU A 22 -3.96 29.88 45.17
CA LEU A 22 -2.60 29.50 45.57
C LEU A 22 -2.15 30.00 46.98
N LYS A 23 -3.07 30.44 47.86
CA LYS A 23 -2.72 31.00 49.16
C LYS A 23 -3.48 30.43 50.39
N SER A 24 -3.88 29.20 50.34
CA SER A 24 -4.45 28.59 51.57
C SER A 24 -4.18 27.09 51.65
N VAL A 25 -2.93 26.66 51.80
CA VAL A 25 -2.55 25.46 52.55
C VAL A 25 -1.18 25.73 53.15
N ALA A 26 -1.15 26.27 54.35
CA ALA A 26 0.00 26.19 55.22
C ALA A 26 -0.49 25.99 56.66
N VAL A 27 0.16 25.06 57.34
CA VAL A 27 0.20 24.81 58.77
C VAL A 27 -0.88 23.89 59.36
N THR A 28 -0.57 22.62 59.49
CA THR A 28 -0.49 21.97 60.81
C THR A 28 0.52 20.85 60.79
N GLY A 29 1.47 20.88 61.67
CA GLY A 29 2.62 20.01 61.75
C GLY A 29 2.30 18.60 62.28
N GLY A 30 3.13 17.64 61.85
CA GLY A 30 3.23 16.28 62.35
C GLY A 30 4.49 15.66 61.79
N ALA A 31 5.56 15.68 62.61
CA ALA A 31 6.82 15.00 62.30
C ALA A 31 6.60 13.50 62.23
N ILE A 32 6.84 12.88 61.09
CA ILE A 32 7.10 11.45 60.97
C ILE A 32 8.35 11.27 60.08
N ALA A 33 9.20 10.40 60.54
CA ALA A 33 10.56 10.10 60.17
C ALA A 33 10.88 10.04 58.67
N ALA A 34 12.07 10.54 58.37
CA ALA A 34 12.77 10.40 57.10
C ALA A 34 13.02 8.93 56.73
N GLY A 35 12.28 8.44 55.76
CA GLY A 35 12.67 7.32 54.94
C GLY A 35 12.94 7.86 53.54
N SER A 36 14.21 7.94 53.17
CA SER A 36 14.65 8.33 51.84
C SER A 36 14.15 7.33 50.79
N ILE A 37 13.05 7.68 50.10
CA ILE A 37 12.68 7.02 48.85
C ILE A 37 13.45 7.77 47.74
N THR A 38 14.68 7.36 47.52
CA THR A 38 15.46 7.72 46.34
C THR A 38 14.91 6.96 45.15
N GLY A 39 14.52 7.70 44.09
CA GLY A 39 14.52 7.19 42.75
C GLY A 39 13.20 6.72 42.17
N PHE A 40 12.22 7.61 42.02
CA PHE A 40 11.40 7.54 40.81
C PHE A 40 12.24 8.21 39.71
N PRO A 41 12.56 7.46 38.63
CA PRO A 41 13.12 8.13 37.46
C PRO A 41 12.06 9.13 36.98
N TYR A 42 12.41 10.40 36.94
CA TYR A 42 11.67 11.40 36.19
C TYR A 42 11.57 10.86 34.76
N VAL A 43 10.47 10.26 34.41
CA VAL A 43 10.13 10.00 33.02
C VAL A 43 9.93 11.39 32.43
N HIS A 44 11.00 11.94 31.86
CA HIS A 44 10.84 13.02 30.89
C HIS A 44 9.88 12.45 29.86
N ALA A 45 8.65 12.89 29.90
CA ALA A 45 7.73 12.72 28.79
C ALA A 45 8.39 13.41 27.59
N SER A 46 9.20 12.66 26.86
CA SER A 46 9.87 13.17 25.67
C SER A 46 8.78 13.63 24.73
N GLU A 47 8.88 14.85 24.20
CA GLU A 47 7.90 15.37 23.23
C GLU A 47 7.58 14.31 22.17
N PRO A 48 6.30 14.16 21.79
CA PRO A 48 5.89 13.16 20.82
C PRO A 48 6.70 13.31 19.52
N VAL A 49 7.29 12.22 19.04
CA VAL A 49 8.01 12.24 17.76
C VAL A 49 6.98 12.28 16.64
N THR A 50 7.18 13.18 15.70
CA THR A 50 6.43 13.20 14.43
C THR A 50 7.30 12.66 13.32
N LEU A 51 6.82 11.63 12.62
CA LEU A 51 7.43 11.05 11.42
C LEU A 51 6.57 11.43 10.20
N ARG A 52 7.19 12.06 9.23
CA ARG A 52 6.59 12.35 7.92
C ARG A 52 6.82 11.13 7.03
N LEU A 53 5.74 10.49 6.61
CA LEU A 53 5.77 9.29 5.79
C LEU A 53 5.34 9.64 4.37
N LEU A 54 6.25 9.47 3.41
CA LEU A 54 6.01 9.62 1.98
C LEU A 54 5.71 8.27 1.37
N GLY A 55 4.70 8.19 0.52
CA GLY A 55 4.35 6.95 -0.19
C GLY A 55 3.05 7.06 -0.97
N THR A 56 2.46 5.90 -1.25
CA THR A 56 1.20 5.79 -1.98
C THR A 56 0.00 5.60 -1.05
N GLY A 57 -1.22 5.65 -1.59
CA GLY A 57 -2.46 5.45 -0.82
C GLY A 57 -2.67 4.02 -0.30
N VAL A 58 -1.80 3.06 -0.64
CA VAL A 58 -1.95 1.64 -0.25
C VAL A 58 -1.92 1.46 1.27
N THR A 59 -1.09 2.23 1.98
CA THR A 59 -0.83 2.09 3.41
C THR A 59 -1.19 3.34 4.22
N HIS A 60 -1.58 4.43 3.56
CA HIS A 60 -1.83 5.72 4.17
C HIS A 60 -3.26 5.84 4.70
N TYR A 61 -3.56 5.12 5.79
CA TYR A 61 -4.87 5.15 6.45
C TYR A 61 -4.79 5.90 7.78
N LYS A 62 -5.80 6.75 8.01
CA LYS A 62 -5.95 7.49 9.27
C LYS A 62 -5.96 6.56 10.48
N GLU A 63 -6.60 5.40 10.35
CA GLU A 63 -6.69 4.38 11.39
C GLU A 63 -5.30 3.85 11.80
N ILE A 64 -4.37 3.73 10.86
CA ILE A 64 -2.98 3.32 11.13
C ILE A 64 -2.26 4.44 11.89
N ALA A 65 -2.39 5.70 11.47
CA ALA A 65 -1.77 6.84 12.14
C ALA A 65 -2.32 7.04 13.56
N ASP A 66 -3.63 6.94 13.74
CA ASP A 66 -4.28 7.08 15.05
C ASP A 66 -3.84 5.97 16.01
N LYS A 67 -3.75 4.74 15.50
CA LYS A 67 -3.31 3.61 16.31
C LYS A 67 -1.83 3.66 16.65
N ALA A 68 -0.96 4.09 15.73
CA ALA A 68 0.45 4.32 16.01
C ALA A 68 0.62 5.40 17.10
N LYS A 69 -0.14 6.49 17.03
CA LYS A 69 -0.15 7.52 18.07
C LYS A 69 -0.59 6.97 19.42
N LYS A 70 -1.64 6.13 19.44
CA LYS A 70 -2.15 5.52 20.67
C LYS A 70 -1.16 4.53 21.28
N ASP A 71 -0.55 3.67 20.46
CA ASP A 71 0.26 2.55 20.93
C ASP A 71 1.71 2.95 21.25
N LEU A 72 2.26 3.93 20.47
CA LEU A 72 3.68 4.30 20.52
C LEU A 72 3.91 5.75 20.96
N GLY A 73 2.88 6.61 20.94
CA GLY A 73 3.06 8.06 21.10
C GLY A 73 3.72 8.72 19.88
N ILE A 74 3.85 8.03 18.74
CA ILE A 74 4.43 8.53 17.51
C ILE A 74 3.32 9.12 16.62
N ASN A 75 3.47 10.38 16.21
CA ASN A 75 2.57 10.99 15.23
C ASN A 75 3.05 10.67 13.82
N ILE A 76 2.15 10.16 12.96
CA ILE A 76 2.45 9.92 11.54
C ILE A 76 1.74 10.99 10.70
N GLN A 77 2.50 11.66 9.84
CA GLN A 77 2.00 12.62 8.85
C GLN A 77 2.24 12.08 7.46
N PHE A 78 1.15 11.73 6.78
CA PHE A 78 1.22 11.19 5.43
C PHE A 78 1.43 12.28 4.37
N THR A 79 2.30 12.00 3.41
CA THR A 79 2.37 12.66 2.12
C THR A 79 2.05 11.61 1.06
N THR A 80 0.81 11.60 0.60
CA THR A 80 0.30 10.59 -0.34
C THR A 80 0.41 11.11 -1.76
N LEU A 81 1.04 10.34 -2.64
CA LEU A 81 1.18 10.61 -4.07
C LEU A 81 0.90 9.34 -4.87
N ASP A 82 0.81 9.46 -6.20
CA ASP A 82 0.92 8.30 -7.08
C ASP A 82 2.35 7.75 -7.10
N SER A 83 2.54 6.55 -7.62
CA SER A 83 3.83 5.85 -7.63
C SER A 83 4.96 6.70 -8.22
N ASP A 84 4.75 7.31 -9.40
CA ASP A 84 5.77 8.13 -10.07
C ASP A 84 6.02 9.45 -9.31
N GLY A 85 4.99 10.04 -8.75
CA GLY A 85 5.05 11.23 -7.90
C GLY A 85 5.84 10.98 -6.61
N ALA A 86 5.63 9.83 -5.96
CA ALA A 86 6.36 9.44 -4.76
C ALA A 86 7.85 9.27 -5.04
N VAL A 87 8.22 8.53 -6.10
CA VAL A 87 9.61 8.37 -6.54
C VAL A 87 10.27 9.71 -6.87
N LYS A 88 9.58 10.55 -7.66
CA LYS A 88 10.08 11.87 -8.03
C LYS A 88 10.35 12.71 -6.79
N ARG A 89 9.41 12.77 -5.83
CA ARG A 89 9.56 13.53 -4.60
C ARG A 89 10.66 12.95 -3.72
N ALA A 90 10.74 11.62 -3.58
CA ALA A 90 11.79 10.96 -2.82
C ALA A 90 13.19 11.39 -3.27
N ILE A 91 13.40 11.46 -4.60
CA ILE A 91 14.72 11.81 -5.18
C ILE A 91 14.98 13.31 -5.15
N THR A 92 13.97 14.15 -5.47
CA THR A 92 14.19 15.60 -5.64
C THR A 92 14.09 16.39 -4.33
N GLN A 93 13.43 15.83 -3.31
CA GLN A 93 13.20 16.46 -2.01
C GLN A 93 13.50 15.47 -0.85
N PRO A 94 14.70 14.87 -0.79
CA PRO A 94 15.00 13.75 0.11
C PRO A 94 14.86 14.08 1.60
N THR A 95 14.90 15.36 1.99
CA THR A 95 14.75 15.80 3.39
C THR A 95 13.30 16.16 3.76
N SER A 96 12.35 16.04 2.83
CA SER A 96 10.95 16.39 3.07
C SER A 96 10.16 15.32 3.82
N TYR A 97 10.73 14.15 4.07
CA TYR A 97 10.10 13.00 4.74
C TYR A 97 11.10 12.30 5.67
N ASP A 98 10.60 11.50 6.62
CA ASP A 98 11.37 10.80 7.64
C ASP A 98 11.26 9.27 7.51
N LEU A 99 10.22 8.81 6.80
CA LEU A 99 10.00 7.43 6.37
C LEU A 99 9.58 7.43 4.90
N LEU A 100 10.00 6.42 4.15
CA LEU A 100 9.56 6.16 2.77
C LEU A 100 8.82 4.83 2.73
N ASP A 101 7.57 4.86 2.28
CA ASP A 101 6.79 3.69 1.94
C ASP A 101 6.94 3.44 0.44
N SER A 102 7.99 2.68 0.09
CA SER A 102 8.43 2.50 -1.29
C SER A 102 7.93 1.20 -1.89
N GLU A 103 7.48 1.28 -3.13
CA GLU A 103 7.26 0.10 -3.96
C GLU A 103 8.61 -0.52 -4.38
N TYR A 104 8.73 -1.84 -4.29
CA TYR A 104 10.00 -2.54 -4.58
C TYR A 104 10.59 -2.20 -5.95
N PHE A 105 9.75 -2.06 -6.96
CA PHE A 105 10.24 -1.69 -8.30
C PHE A 105 10.82 -0.28 -8.37
N ALA A 106 10.37 0.64 -7.50
CA ALA A 106 10.86 2.02 -7.44
C ALA A 106 12.28 2.10 -6.87
N LEU A 107 12.70 1.10 -6.07
CA LEU A 107 14.03 1.02 -5.50
C LEU A 107 15.14 1.07 -6.56
N LYS A 108 14.86 0.60 -7.80
CA LYS A 108 15.81 0.72 -8.93
C LYS A 108 16.20 2.17 -9.26
N LYS A 109 15.38 3.15 -8.89
CA LYS A 109 15.69 4.59 -9.00
C LYS A 109 16.17 5.19 -7.68
N GLU A 110 15.55 4.81 -6.59
CA GLU A 110 15.77 5.43 -5.26
C GLU A 110 17.11 5.05 -4.65
N VAL A 111 17.50 3.78 -4.75
CA VAL A 111 18.79 3.30 -4.20
C VAL A 111 19.98 3.93 -4.92
N PRO A 112 20.09 3.93 -6.27
CA PRO A 112 21.20 4.62 -6.95
C PRO A 112 21.22 6.13 -6.70
N ALA A 113 20.08 6.77 -6.48
CA ALA A 113 19.98 8.17 -6.10
C ALA A 113 20.49 8.45 -4.67
N GLY A 114 20.67 7.41 -3.84
CA GLY A 114 21.19 7.52 -2.48
C GLY A 114 20.21 8.13 -1.49
N VAL A 115 18.91 7.99 -1.72
CA VAL A 115 17.87 8.55 -0.84
C VAL A 115 17.62 7.70 0.40
N LEU A 116 17.97 6.41 0.36
CA LEU A 116 17.76 5.43 1.43
C LEU A 116 19.10 5.06 2.12
N GLN A 117 19.04 4.68 3.38
CA GLN A 117 20.09 3.95 4.08
C GLN A 117 19.66 2.51 4.30
N GLY A 118 20.63 1.59 4.39
CA GLY A 118 20.37 0.18 4.70
C GLY A 118 19.71 0.01 6.06
N MET A 119 18.66 -0.78 6.07
CA MET A 119 17.92 -1.18 7.26
C MET A 119 18.63 -2.36 7.91
N ASP A 120 19.09 -2.17 9.15
CA ASP A 120 19.75 -3.23 9.93
C ASP A 120 18.73 -4.34 10.30
N THR A 121 18.92 -5.52 9.72
CA THR A 121 18.04 -6.68 9.94
C THR A 121 17.98 -7.10 11.41
N LYS A 122 19.05 -6.89 12.18
CA LYS A 122 19.12 -7.19 13.62
C LYS A 122 18.20 -6.29 14.45
N ARG A 123 17.79 -5.16 13.90
CA ARG A 123 16.83 -4.24 14.54
C ARG A 123 15.38 -4.55 14.17
N ILE A 124 15.12 -5.50 13.27
CA ILE A 124 13.78 -5.91 12.84
C ILE A 124 13.35 -7.13 13.65
N LYS A 125 12.46 -6.94 14.62
CA LYS A 125 12.03 -7.99 15.58
C LYS A 125 11.39 -9.22 14.92
N HIS A 126 10.76 -9.04 13.75
CA HIS A 126 10.07 -10.09 13.02
C HIS A 126 10.76 -10.45 11.71
N TYR A 127 12.08 -10.21 11.61
CA TYR A 127 12.84 -10.48 10.39
C TYR A 127 12.69 -11.94 9.93
N ASP A 128 12.83 -12.89 10.84
CA ASP A 128 12.74 -14.32 10.56
C ASP A 128 11.30 -14.80 10.22
N ASP A 129 10.30 -13.99 10.50
CA ASP A 129 8.90 -14.26 10.18
C ASP A 129 8.47 -13.62 8.83
N ILE A 130 9.35 -12.87 8.16
CA ILE A 130 9.09 -12.28 6.84
C ILE A 130 9.00 -13.42 5.79
N VAL A 131 7.98 -13.34 4.93
CA VAL A 131 7.81 -14.34 3.86
C VAL A 131 9.00 -14.41 2.94
N SER A 132 9.37 -15.62 2.53
CA SER A 132 10.61 -15.92 1.77
C SER A 132 10.70 -15.23 0.40
N ILE A 133 9.60 -14.77 -0.15
CA ILE A 133 9.57 -13.93 -1.37
C ILE A 133 10.53 -12.72 -1.25
N PHE A 134 10.60 -12.08 -0.07
CA PHE A 134 11.43 -10.90 0.16
C PHE A 134 12.83 -11.20 0.69
N THR A 135 13.02 -12.36 1.33
CA THR A 135 14.27 -12.71 2.00
C THR A 135 15.10 -13.74 1.24
N ASP A 136 14.49 -14.48 0.30
CA ASP A 136 15.14 -15.53 -0.50
C ASP A 136 14.69 -15.54 -1.98
N GLY A 137 13.77 -14.66 -2.39
CA GLY A 137 13.23 -14.63 -3.77
C GLY A 137 12.41 -15.86 -4.16
N LYS A 138 11.92 -16.61 -3.18
CA LYS A 138 11.23 -17.88 -3.43
C LYS A 138 9.91 -17.96 -2.70
N PHE A 139 8.98 -18.66 -3.31
CA PHE A 139 7.75 -19.10 -2.70
C PHE A 139 7.73 -20.65 -2.74
N ASP A 140 7.57 -21.26 -1.57
CA ASP A 140 7.65 -22.73 -1.43
C ASP A 140 8.91 -23.33 -2.10
N GLY A 141 10.07 -22.70 -1.87
CA GLY A 141 11.37 -23.12 -2.38
C GLY A 141 11.60 -22.90 -3.88
N LYS A 142 10.65 -22.29 -4.62
CA LYS A 142 10.74 -22.04 -6.06
C LYS A 142 10.72 -20.53 -6.35
N PRO A 143 11.47 -20.04 -7.36
CA PRO A 143 11.28 -18.69 -7.88
C PRO A 143 9.83 -18.50 -8.32
N VAL A 144 9.26 -17.31 -8.01
CA VAL A 144 7.85 -17.03 -8.30
C VAL A 144 7.66 -16.64 -9.77
N SER A 145 8.49 -15.74 -10.27
CA SER A 145 8.53 -15.31 -11.67
C SER A 145 9.95 -14.87 -12.04
N THR A 146 10.31 -15.08 -13.28
CA THR A 146 11.59 -14.62 -13.87
C THR A 146 11.41 -13.34 -14.68
N GLN A 147 10.20 -12.76 -14.70
CA GLN A 147 9.90 -11.54 -15.44
C GLN A 147 9.64 -10.36 -14.51
N GLY A 148 10.15 -9.21 -14.90
CA GLY A 148 10.11 -7.99 -14.08
C GLY A 148 11.22 -7.95 -13.04
N THR A 149 10.98 -7.23 -11.94
CA THR A 149 11.94 -7.10 -10.83
C THR A 149 11.46 -7.91 -9.65
N ASP A 150 12.06 -9.07 -9.43
CA ASP A 150 11.84 -9.85 -8.21
C ASP A 150 12.18 -8.98 -6.99
N PRO A 151 11.30 -8.92 -5.98
CA PRO A 151 11.57 -8.13 -4.77
C PRO A 151 12.91 -8.43 -4.10
N PHE A 152 13.40 -9.67 -4.16
CA PHE A 152 14.68 -10.06 -3.59
C PHE A 152 15.85 -9.40 -4.31
N GLU A 153 15.80 -9.23 -5.65
CA GLU A 153 16.88 -8.60 -6.44
C GLU A 153 17.20 -7.17 -6.00
N VAL A 154 16.21 -6.48 -5.43
CA VAL A 154 16.33 -5.10 -4.92
C VAL A 154 16.18 -5.02 -3.41
N GLY A 155 16.07 -6.15 -2.74
CA GLY A 155 15.74 -6.26 -1.31
C GLY A 155 16.91 -5.94 -0.38
N PHE A 156 18.17 -6.07 -0.83
CA PHE A 156 19.35 -5.94 0.02
C PHE A 156 20.41 -5.02 -0.60
N LEU A 157 21.16 -4.33 0.25
CA LEU A 157 22.29 -3.50 -0.12
C LEU A 157 23.61 -4.21 0.20
N GLU A 158 24.69 -3.88 -0.52
CA GLU A 158 26.06 -4.36 -0.21
C GLU A 158 26.59 -3.84 1.14
N GLY A 159 25.99 -2.79 1.68
CA GLY A 159 26.37 -2.16 2.96
C GLY A 159 25.39 -1.04 3.32
N ARG A 160 25.42 -0.58 4.57
CA ARG A 160 24.47 0.40 5.12
C ARG A 160 24.30 1.66 4.27
N THR A 161 25.36 2.16 3.67
CA THR A 161 25.35 3.39 2.86
C THR A 161 25.57 3.11 1.38
N SER A 162 25.50 1.84 0.97
CA SER A 162 25.69 1.45 -0.44
C SER A 162 24.53 1.98 -1.28
N ARG A 163 24.85 2.33 -2.53
CA ARG A 163 23.88 2.66 -3.59
C ARG A 163 23.72 1.52 -4.60
N ARG A 164 24.17 0.33 -4.22
CA ARG A 164 24.14 -0.88 -5.04
C ARG A 164 23.45 -1.99 -4.30
N PHE A 165 22.64 -2.73 -5.03
CA PHE A 165 21.98 -3.94 -4.53
C PHE A 165 22.99 -5.07 -4.37
N SER A 166 22.80 -5.86 -3.32
CA SER A 166 23.48 -7.14 -3.16
C SER A 166 22.72 -8.23 -3.92
N LYS A 167 23.47 -9.17 -4.50
CA LYS A 167 22.89 -10.38 -5.13
C LYS A 167 22.49 -11.47 -4.13
N THR A 168 22.82 -11.27 -2.87
CA THR A 168 22.53 -12.21 -1.77
C THR A 168 21.99 -11.42 -0.58
N ALA A 169 21.27 -12.09 0.30
CA ALA A 169 20.86 -11.51 1.56
C ALA A 169 22.07 -11.03 2.37
N THR A 170 21.98 -9.81 2.90
CA THR A 170 22.98 -9.20 3.79
C THR A 170 22.28 -8.74 5.07
N GLU A 171 23.03 -8.15 6.01
CA GLU A 171 22.43 -7.50 7.17
C GLU A 171 21.74 -6.16 6.87
N TRP A 172 21.73 -5.70 5.60
CA TRP A 172 21.24 -4.38 5.19
C TRP A 172 20.12 -4.52 4.16
N MET A 173 18.86 -4.50 4.61
CA MET A 173 17.72 -4.41 3.68
C MET A 173 17.60 -3.01 3.09
N THR A 174 17.13 -2.89 1.87
CA THR A 174 16.79 -1.59 1.24
C THR A 174 15.59 -0.95 1.94
N VAL A 175 14.54 -1.72 2.10
CA VAL A 175 13.30 -1.42 2.83
C VAL A 175 12.83 -2.68 3.55
N VAL A 176 12.10 -2.52 4.63
CA VAL A 176 11.46 -3.64 5.34
C VAL A 176 10.11 -3.92 4.71
N PRO A 177 9.86 -5.10 4.13
CA PRO A 177 8.60 -5.37 3.44
C PRO A 177 7.42 -5.32 4.39
N THR A 178 6.31 -4.79 3.91
CA THR A 178 5.09 -4.59 4.71
C THR A 178 3.88 -5.23 4.07
N VAL A 179 3.60 -4.92 2.82
CA VAL A 179 2.42 -5.36 2.08
C VAL A 179 2.76 -5.71 0.63
N TYR A 180 2.06 -6.67 0.08
CA TYR A 180 2.21 -7.11 -1.31
C TYR A 180 0.94 -7.76 -1.83
N ASN A 181 0.86 -7.93 -3.14
CA ASN A 181 -0.25 -8.64 -3.77
C ASN A 181 0.11 -9.11 -5.19
N GLY A 182 -0.83 -9.85 -5.79
CA GLY A 182 -0.87 -10.10 -7.22
C GLY A 182 -2.12 -9.43 -7.79
N ASP A 183 -1.94 -8.51 -8.73
CA ASP A 183 -3.02 -7.77 -9.38
C ASP A 183 -3.53 -8.47 -10.63
N THR A 184 -4.80 -8.22 -10.95
CA THR A 184 -5.52 -8.84 -12.07
C THR A 184 -6.68 -7.94 -12.53
N LEU A 185 -7.58 -8.48 -13.34
CA LEU A 185 -8.77 -7.76 -13.78
C LEU A 185 -9.89 -7.84 -12.72
N GLY A 186 -10.48 -6.68 -12.44
CA GLY A 186 -11.76 -6.56 -11.77
C GLY A 186 -12.90 -6.59 -12.78
N LEU A 187 -14.02 -7.20 -12.42
CA LEU A 187 -15.19 -7.29 -13.31
C LEU A 187 -16.52 -7.14 -12.56
N ARG A 188 -17.56 -6.75 -13.31
CA ARG A 188 -18.96 -6.69 -12.91
C ARG A 188 -19.68 -7.95 -13.40
N PRO A 189 -19.76 -9.02 -12.58
CA PRO A 189 -20.34 -10.29 -13.02
C PRO A 189 -21.81 -10.19 -13.40
N ASP A 190 -22.53 -9.21 -12.86
CA ASP A 190 -23.93 -8.93 -13.15
C ASP A 190 -24.16 -8.22 -14.50
N LEU A 191 -23.12 -7.60 -15.08
CA LEU A 191 -23.22 -6.86 -16.34
C LEU A 191 -22.54 -7.55 -17.52
N ILE A 192 -21.85 -8.66 -17.29
CA ILE A 192 -21.18 -9.44 -18.34
C ILE A 192 -21.95 -10.72 -18.68
N LYS A 193 -21.92 -11.11 -19.96
CA LYS A 193 -22.72 -12.24 -20.46
C LYS A 193 -21.90 -13.53 -20.66
N ARG A 194 -20.59 -13.46 -20.61
CA ARG A 194 -19.71 -14.61 -20.79
C ARG A 194 -18.61 -14.65 -19.74
N PRO A 195 -18.03 -15.81 -19.44
CA PRO A 195 -16.88 -15.90 -18.56
C PRO A 195 -15.69 -15.05 -19.06
N VAL A 196 -15.01 -14.42 -18.13
CA VAL A 196 -13.68 -13.78 -18.32
C VAL A 196 -12.66 -14.72 -17.69
N THR A 197 -11.72 -15.24 -18.50
CA THR A 197 -10.77 -16.25 -18.05
C THR A 197 -9.32 -15.94 -18.41
N SER A 198 -9.09 -14.87 -19.17
CA SER A 198 -7.79 -14.49 -19.71
C SER A 198 -7.60 -12.98 -19.66
N TRP A 199 -6.37 -12.53 -19.51
CA TRP A 199 -5.99 -11.13 -19.72
C TRP A 199 -6.37 -10.63 -21.11
N ALA A 200 -6.41 -11.52 -22.13
CA ALA A 200 -6.86 -11.19 -23.48
C ALA A 200 -8.26 -10.52 -23.50
N ASP A 201 -9.09 -10.82 -22.53
CA ASP A 201 -10.45 -10.28 -22.42
C ASP A 201 -10.46 -8.75 -22.27
N LEU A 202 -9.41 -8.13 -21.71
CA LEU A 202 -9.26 -6.69 -21.60
C LEU A 202 -9.30 -5.98 -22.97
N LEU A 203 -8.83 -6.65 -24.01
CA LEU A 203 -8.77 -6.13 -25.38
C LEU A 203 -9.75 -6.83 -26.34
N SER A 204 -10.66 -7.67 -25.81
CA SER A 204 -11.70 -8.33 -26.61
C SER A 204 -12.76 -7.34 -27.07
N SER A 205 -13.17 -7.45 -28.33
CA SER A 205 -14.27 -6.66 -28.90
C SER A 205 -15.61 -6.85 -28.20
N ASP A 206 -15.79 -7.97 -27.47
CA ASP A 206 -17.01 -8.21 -26.67
C ASP A 206 -17.20 -7.18 -25.55
N PHE A 207 -16.13 -6.54 -25.13
CA PHE A 207 -16.12 -5.52 -24.08
C PHE A 207 -15.76 -4.13 -24.62
N ALA A 208 -15.81 -3.91 -25.95
CA ALA A 208 -15.51 -2.62 -26.55
C ALA A 208 -16.37 -1.50 -25.92
N GLY A 209 -15.75 -0.37 -25.61
CA GLY A 209 -16.37 0.78 -24.94
C GLY A 209 -16.74 0.57 -23.47
N LYS A 210 -16.36 -0.58 -22.86
CA LYS A 210 -16.68 -0.93 -21.47
C LYS A 210 -15.47 -1.40 -20.67
N THR A 211 -14.26 -1.19 -21.18
CA THR A 211 -13.02 -1.51 -20.48
C THR A 211 -12.30 -0.25 -20.04
N ALA A 212 -11.50 -0.35 -18.97
CA ALA A 212 -10.57 0.71 -18.58
C ALA A 212 -9.20 0.12 -18.24
N LEU A 213 -8.18 0.96 -18.37
CA LEU A 213 -6.80 0.62 -18.09
C LEU A 213 -6.20 1.65 -17.14
N ILE A 214 -5.34 1.20 -16.24
CA ILE A 214 -4.62 2.10 -15.34
C ILE A 214 -3.67 3.01 -16.12
N ASN A 215 -3.73 4.32 -15.86
CA ASN A 215 -2.88 5.34 -16.49
C ASN A 215 -1.67 5.68 -15.60
N VAL A 216 -0.93 4.66 -15.23
CA VAL A 216 0.42 4.75 -14.66
C VAL A 216 1.34 4.02 -15.63
N PRO A 217 2.22 4.71 -16.38
CA PRO A 217 2.96 4.12 -17.51
C PRO A 217 3.69 2.83 -17.14
N SER A 218 4.39 2.81 -16.02
CA SER A 218 5.16 1.65 -15.53
C SER A 218 4.30 0.42 -15.18
N ILE A 219 3.01 0.63 -14.88
CA ILE A 219 2.06 -0.44 -14.51
C ILE A 219 1.17 -0.79 -15.71
N GLY A 220 0.56 0.21 -16.31
CA GLY A 220 -0.42 0.00 -17.39
C GLY A 220 0.14 -0.71 -18.61
N ILE A 221 1.42 -0.49 -18.94
CA ILE A 221 2.05 -1.20 -20.06
C ILE A 221 2.22 -2.69 -19.77
N MET A 222 2.47 -3.07 -18.52
CA MET A 222 2.57 -4.50 -18.15
C MET A 222 1.21 -5.19 -18.19
N ASP A 223 0.14 -4.53 -17.73
CA ASP A 223 -1.23 -5.04 -17.85
C ASP A 223 -1.61 -5.20 -19.34
N ALA A 224 -1.21 -4.24 -20.18
CA ALA A 224 -1.40 -4.32 -21.62
C ALA A 224 -0.58 -5.47 -22.24
N ALA A 225 0.67 -5.68 -21.81
CA ALA A 225 1.51 -6.75 -22.30
C ALA A 225 0.93 -8.13 -21.94
N MET A 226 0.43 -8.30 -20.70
CA MET A 226 -0.29 -9.51 -20.28
C MET A 226 -1.46 -9.81 -21.22
N ALA A 227 -2.25 -8.79 -21.58
CA ALA A 227 -3.38 -8.93 -22.48
C ALA A 227 -2.93 -9.25 -23.94
N ILE A 228 -1.95 -8.55 -24.45
CA ILE A 228 -1.47 -8.69 -25.83
C ILE A 228 -0.80 -10.05 -26.04
N GLU A 229 0.02 -10.50 -25.09
CA GLU A 229 0.64 -11.82 -25.14
C GLU A 229 -0.41 -12.93 -25.02
N ALA A 230 -1.40 -12.79 -24.15
CA ALA A 230 -2.53 -13.71 -24.02
C ALA A 230 -3.38 -13.81 -25.31
N MET A 231 -3.40 -12.75 -26.14
CA MET A 231 -4.00 -12.76 -27.48
C MET A 231 -3.11 -13.44 -28.55
N GLY A 232 -1.88 -13.80 -28.20
CA GLY A 232 -0.89 -14.33 -29.16
C GLY A 232 -0.41 -13.30 -30.21
N LYS A 233 -0.56 -11.96 -29.93
CA LYS A 233 -0.19 -10.92 -30.88
C LYS A 233 1.26 -10.48 -30.79
N LEU A 234 1.86 -10.60 -29.61
CA LEU A 234 3.26 -10.32 -29.38
C LEU A 234 3.74 -11.25 -28.26
N HIS A 235 4.96 -11.71 -28.37
CA HIS A 235 5.67 -12.42 -27.31
C HIS A 235 6.78 -11.51 -26.77
N TYR A 236 6.92 -11.43 -25.46
CA TYR A 236 7.90 -10.58 -24.79
C TYR A 236 9.02 -11.44 -24.24
N GLY A 237 10.25 -10.98 -24.39
CA GLY A 237 11.40 -11.55 -23.68
C GLY A 237 11.23 -11.38 -22.17
N ASP A 238 10.92 -10.15 -21.75
CA ASP A 238 10.51 -9.79 -20.40
C ASP A 238 9.46 -8.67 -20.44
N LYS A 239 8.22 -8.98 -20.02
CA LYS A 239 7.13 -7.98 -19.94
C LYS A 239 7.46 -6.83 -18.99
N GLY A 240 8.32 -7.06 -18.03
CA GLY A 240 8.78 -6.05 -17.09
C GLY A 240 9.96 -5.23 -17.59
N ASN A 241 10.72 -5.67 -18.60
CA ASN A 241 11.85 -4.92 -19.15
C ASN A 241 11.90 -4.99 -20.67
N MET A 242 10.89 -4.39 -21.29
CA MET A 242 10.70 -4.39 -22.74
C MET A 242 11.79 -3.62 -23.46
N THR A 243 12.19 -4.14 -24.63
CA THR A 243 12.96 -3.40 -25.62
C THR A 243 12.13 -2.24 -26.20
N ARG A 244 12.77 -1.27 -26.85
CA ARG A 244 12.06 -0.17 -27.52
C ARG A 244 11.12 -0.67 -28.63
N ASP A 245 11.51 -1.72 -29.35
CA ASP A 245 10.68 -2.35 -30.40
C ASP A 245 9.41 -2.99 -29.79
N GLU A 246 9.55 -3.70 -28.66
CA GLU A 246 8.41 -4.26 -27.94
C GLU A 246 7.48 -3.17 -27.39
N ILE A 247 8.04 -2.07 -26.86
CA ILE A 247 7.26 -0.89 -26.44
C ILE A 247 6.48 -0.31 -27.63
N ASP A 248 7.14 -0.05 -28.76
CA ASP A 248 6.51 0.52 -29.94
C ASP A 248 5.40 -0.37 -30.50
N LYS A 249 5.61 -1.68 -30.58
CA LYS A 249 4.60 -2.65 -31.01
C LYS A 249 3.42 -2.71 -30.04
N THR A 250 3.68 -2.72 -28.74
CA THR A 250 2.65 -2.68 -27.68
C THR A 250 1.78 -1.44 -27.83
N ILE A 251 2.40 -0.27 -27.92
CA ILE A 251 1.70 1.01 -28.08
C ILE A 251 0.91 1.05 -29.40
N ALA A 252 1.46 0.54 -30.50
CA ALA A 252 0.74 0.47 -31.77
C ALA A 252 -0.55 -0.39 -31.68
N ILE A 253 -0.49 -1.52 -30.99
CA ILE A 253 -1.66 -2.38 -30.73
C ILE A 253 -2.69 -1.64 -29.87
N LEU A 254 -2.26 -0.96 -28.80
CA LEU A 254 -3.14 -0.19 -27.91
C LEU A 254 -3.80 0.98 -28.65
N MET A 255 -3.05 1.71 -29.49
CA MET A 255 -3.56 2.79 -30.34
C MET A 255 -4.62 2.27 -31.33
N ALA A 256 -4.39 1.09 -31.93
CA ALA A 256 -5.36 0.47 -32.82
C ALA A 256 -6.64 0.06 -32.06
N ALA A 257 -6.51 -0.47 -30.84
CA ALA A 257 -7.65 -0.79 -29.98
C ALA A 257 -8.43 0.47 -29.57
N LYS A 258 -7.72 1.55 -29.18
CA LYS A 258 -8.34 2.83 -28.82
C LYS A 258 -9.14 3.44 -29.95
N ARG A 259 -8.57 3.48 -31.16
CA ARG A 259 -9.29 3.96 -32.38
C ARG A 259 -10.55 3.16 -32.68
N LYS A 260 -10.62 1.89 -32.28
CA LYS A 260 -11.81 1.04 -32.40
C LYS A 260 -12.79 1.22 -31.23
N GLY A 261 -12.54 2.15 -30.32
CA GLY A 261 -13.40 2.41 -29.17
C GLY A 261 -13.32 1.37 -28.06
N GLN A 262 -12.19 0.65 -27.91
CA GLN A 262 -12.04 -0.41 -26.88
C GLN A 262 -12.19 0.14 -25.47
N PHE A 263 -11.54 1.27 -25.19
CA PHE A 263 -11.45 1.80 -23.83
C PHE A 263 -12.53 2.85 -23.57
N ARG A 264 -13.23 2.72 -22.44
CA ARG A 264 -14.14 3.73 -21.90
C ARG A 264 -13.37 4.83 -21.17
N ALA A 265 -12.31 4.45 -20.45
CA ALA A 265 -11.52 5.37 -19.61
C ALA A 265 -10.09 4.86 -19.36
N PHE A 266 -9.27 5.82 -18.92
CA PHE A 266 -7.94 5.58 -18.33
C PHE A 266 -7.95 6.20 -16.94
N TRP A 267 -7.80 5.40 -15.89
CA TRP A 267 -7.89 5.86 -14.52
C TRP A 267 -6.51 5.97 -13.86
N LYS A 268 -6.34 6.92 -12.92
CA LYS A 268 -5.07 7.18 -12.23
C LYS A 268 -5.10 6.89 -10.74
N ASP A 269 -6.26 7.05 -10.13
CA ASP A 269 -6.39 6.93 -8.69
C ASP A 269 -7.44 5.89 -8.27
N PHE A 270 -7.38 5.55 -6.97
CA PHE A 270 -8.25 4.56 -6.36
C PHE A 270 -9.73 4.86 -6.55
N ASN A 271 -10.14 6.12 -6.35
CA ASN A 271 -11.55 6.50 -6.41
C ASN A 271 -12.10 6.47 -7.84
N GLU A 272 -11.29 6.89 -8.83
CA GLU A 272 -11.65 6.73 -10.25
C GLU A 272 -11.93 5.27 -10.60
N SER A 273 -11.02 4.36 -10.19
CA SER A 273 -11.19 2.92 -10.41
C SER A 273 -12.48 2.37 -9.77
N VAL A 274 -12.75 2.77 -8.51
CA VAL A 274 -13.98 2.37 -7.80
C VAL A 274 -15.23 2.91 -8.50
N ASN A 275 -15.24 4.20 -8.86
CA ASN A 275 -16.41 4.88 -9.45
C ASN A 275 -16.77 4.31 -10.82
N LEU A 276 -15.79 4.03 -11.67
CA LEU A 276 -15.99 3.41 -13.00
C LEU A 276 -16.66 2.04 -12.88
N MET A 277 -16.23 1.21 -11.93
CA MET A 277 -16.84 -0.09 -11.68
C MET A 277 -18.22 0.03 -11.02
N ALA A 278 -18.35 0.91 -10.03
CA ALA A 278 -19.60 1.07 -9.29
C ALA A 278 -20.73 1.61 -10.18
N SER A 279 -20.45 2.57 -11.07
CA SER A 279 -21.44 3.11 -12.02
C SER A 279 -21.85 2.10 -13.10
N GLY A 280 -21.00 1.08 -13.38
CA GLY A 280 -21.22 0.15 -14.49
C GLY A 280 -20.84 0.72 -15.87
N GLU A 281 -20.24 1.91 -15.93
CA GLU A 281 -19.66 2.45 -17.16
C GLU A 281 -18.53 1.55 -17.69
N VAL A 282 -17.80 0.95 -16.78
CA VAL A 282 -16.77 -0.06 -17.04
C VAL A 282 -17.21 -1.37 -16.41
N VAL A 283 -17.10 -2.45 -17.16
CA VAL A 283 -17.47 -3.80 -16.70
C VAL A 283 -16.25 -4.70 -16.50
N LEU A 284 -15.10 -4.29 -17.04
CA LEU A 284 -13.83 -5.01 -16.98
C LEU A 284 -12.67 -4.02 -17.02
N GLN A 285 -11.78 -4.06 -16.02
CA GLN A 285 -10.60 -3.20 -15.99
C GLN A 285 -9.45 -3.86 -15.22
N SER A 286 -8.19 -3.46 -15.52
CA SER A 286 -7.12 -3.67 -14.55
C SER A 286 -7.50 -2.98 -13.24
N MET A 287 -7.35 -3.65 -12.10
CA MET A 287 -7.94 -3.16 -10.85
C MET A 287 -7.12 -3.62 -9.66
N TRP A 288 -7.16 -2.85 -8.59
CA TRP A 288 -6.57 -3.23 -7.31
C TRP A 288 -7.57 -3.94 -6.41
N SER A 289 -7.11 -4.94 -5.67
CA SER A 289 -7.94 -5.72 -4.75
C SER A 289 -8.80 -4.87 -3.79
N PRO A 290 -8.27 -3.80 -3.15
CA PRO A 290 -9.10 -2.95 -2.29
C PRO A 290 -10.22 -2.22 -3.02
N ALA A 291 -10.06 -1.91 -4.30
CA ALA A 291 -11.11 -1.28 -5.08
C ALA A 291 -12.27 -2.26 -5.31
N VAL A 292 -11.98 -3.54 -5.56
CA VAL A 292 -13.00 -4.60 -5.59
C VAL A 292 -13.71 -4.71 -4.24
N THR A 293 -12.96 -4.78 -3.15
CA THR A 293 -13.49 -4.80 -1.78
C THR A 293 -14.40 -3.61 -1.50
N LYS A 294 -13.99 -2.41 -1.93
CA LYS A 294 -14.77 -1.18 -1.76
C LYS A 294 -16.08 -1.21 -2.56
N VAL A 295 -16.05 -1.67 -3.80
CA VAL A 295 -17.27 -1.81 -4.62
C VAL A 295 -18.24 -2.82 -3.98
N ARG A 296 -17.72 -3.96 -3.48
CA ARG A 296 -18.54 -4.94 -2.72
C ARG A 296 -19.15 -4.34 -1.46
N ALA A 297 -18.37 -3.55 -0.71
CA ALA A 297 -18.86 -2.87 0.49
C ALA A 297 -19.97 -1.83 0.20
N MET A 298 -20.14 -1.41 -1.06
CA MET A 298 -21.27 -0.59 -1.53
C MET A 298 -22.51 -1.45 -1.92
N GLY A 299 -22.46 -2.77 -1.73
CA GLY A 299 -23.51 -3.71 -2.14
C GLY A 299 -23.54 -4.00 -3.64
N ILE A 300 -22.48 -3.68 -4.37
CA ILE A 300 -22.40 -3.84 -5.82
C ILE A 300 -21.58 -5.09 -6.14
N PRO A 301 -22.08 -6.02 -6.98
CA PRO A 301 -21.32 -7.19 -7.39
C PRO A 301 -20.01 -6.78 -8.09
N CYS A 302 -18.89 -7.28 -7.59
CA CYS A 302 -17.57 -7.06 -8.17
C CYS A 302 -16.70 -8.27 -7.90
N LYS A 303 -15.90 -8.69 -8.87
CA LYS A 303 -15.04 -9.86 -8.74
C LYS A 303 -13.60 -9.51 -9.12
N TYR A 304 -12.65 -10.00 -8.35
CA TYR A 304 -11.21 -9.93 -8.65
C TYR A 304 -10.80 -11.21 -9.35
N GLN A 305 -10.84 -11.21 -10.68
CA GLN A 305 -10.88 -12.42 -11.48
C GLN A 305 -9.55 -13.16 -11.52
N PRO A 306 -9.48 -14.44 -11.10
CA PRO A 306 -8.32 -15.27 -11.37
C PRO A 306 -8.27 -15.59 -12.88
N LEU A 307 -7.16 -15.25 -13.54
CA LEU A 307 -6.97 -15.45 -14.97
C LEU A 307 -5.94 -16.55 -15.22
N LYS A 308 -6.05 -17.23 -16.36
CA LYS A 308 -5.18 -18.38 -16.68
C LYS A 308 -3.69 -18.03 -16.77
N GLU A 309 -3.36 -16.81 -17.16
CA GLU A 309 -1.98 -16.33 -17.28
C GLU A 309 -1.37 -15.92 -15.92
N GLY A 310 -2.17 -15.83 -14.86
CA GLY A 310 -1.72 -15.42 -13.53
C GLY A 310 -1.84 -13.93 -13.27
N TYR A 311 -1.03 -13.45 -12.34
CA TYR A 311 -1.11 -12.13 -11.73
C TYR A 311 0.13 -11.29 -12.02
N ARG A 312 -0.02 -9.96 -11.97
CA ARG A 312 1.09 -9.03 -11.91
C ARG A 312 1.42 -8.75 -10.44
N GLY A 313 2.60 -9.19 -9.99
CA GLY A 313 3.04 -9.07 -8.61
C GLY A 313 3.64 -7.71 -8.29
N TRP A 314 3.48 -7.27 -7.05
CA TRP A 314 4.12 -6.08 -6.51
C TRP A 314 4.30 -6.19 -4.99
N GLY A 315 5.18 -5.38 -4.42
CA GLY A 315 5.39 -5.28 -3.00
C GLY A 315 5.78 -3.87 -2.60
N ILE A 316 5.50 -3.52 -1.35
CA ILE A 316 5.85 -2.26 -0.70
C ILE A 316 6.60 -2.55 0.58
N GLY A 317 7.55 -1.68 0.92
CA GLY A 317 8.29 -1.73 2.17
C GLY A 317 8.56 -0.36 2.75
N LEU A 318 8.76 -0.32 4.07
CA LEU A 318 9.14 0.90 4.80
C LEU A 318 10.65 1.02 4.88
N GLY A 319 11.17 2.15 4.41
CA GLY A 319 12.60 2.49 4.44
C GLY A 319 12.90 3.77 5.18
N LEU A 320 14.13 3.89 5.63
CA LEU A 320 14.63 5.10 6.29
C LEU A 320 15.51 5.91 5.33
N PRO A 321 15.18 7.19 5.11
CA PRO A 321 16.01 8.09 4.32
C PRO A 321 17.42 8.22 4.88
N ALA A 322 18.41 8.40 4.00
CA ALA A 322 19.83 8.49 4.35
C ALA A 322 20.16 9.60 5.36
N HIS A 323 19.37 10.67 5.39
CA HIS A 323 19.57 11.80 6.32
C HIS A 323 19.02 11.56 7.72
N VAL A 324 18.15 10.54 7.91
CA VAL A 324 17.47 10.30 9.20
C VAL A 324 18.44 9.68 10.21
N LYS A 325 18.57 10.32 11.37
CA LYS A 325 19.51 9.95 12.45
C LYS A 325 18.86 10.17 13.82
N GLY A 326 19.55 9.67 14.87
CA GLY A 326 19.16 9.89 16.27
C GLY A 326 17.73 9.46 16.58
N ARG A 327 17.01 10.26 17.36
CA ARG A 327 15.66 9.93 17.84
C ARG A 327 14.65 9.57 16.73
N LYS A 328 14.72 10.23 15.56
CA LYS A 328 13.85 9.90 14.40
C LYS A 328 14.21 8.55 13.80
N LEU A 329 15.49 8.18 13.77
CA LEU A 329 15.94 6.87 13.33
C LEU A 329 15.37 5.76 14.25
N ASP A 330 15.47 5.97 15.56
CA ASP A 330 14.96 4.99 16.54
C ASP A 330 13.44 4.88 16.50
N ALA A 331 12.73 6.01 16.42
CA ALA A 331 11.27 6.04 16.24
C ALA A 331 10.83 5.39 14.91
N GLY A 332 11.63 5.53 13.85
CA GLY A 332 11.39 4.86 12.57
C GLY A 332 11.43 3.33 12.71
N TYR A 333 12.46 2.79 13.38
CA TYR A 333 12.51 1.35 13.67
C TYR A 333 11.41 0.88 14.62
N GLU A 334 11.04 1.69 15.60
CA GLU A 334 9.94 1.39 16.52
C GLU A 334 8.61 1.30 15.77
N PHE A 335 8.33 2.27 14.88
CA PHE A 335 7.14 2.27 14.03
C PHE A 335 7.13 1.05 13.09
N ILE A 336 8.24 0.73 12.42
CA ILE A 336 8.34 -0.44 11.54
C ILE A 336 8.10 -1.74 12.29
N ASN A 337 8.71 -1.91 13.46
CA ASN A 337 8.49 -3.10 14.29
C ASN A 337 7.04 -3.22 14.80
N TRP A 338 6.43 -2.09 15.17
CA TRP A 338 5.01 -2.04 15.51
C TRP A 338 4.13 -2.40 14.30
N TYR A 339 4.46 -1.86 13.12
CA TYR A 339 3.74 -2.15 11.89
C TYR A 339 3.72 -3.66 11.59
N LEU A 340 4.83 -4.36 11.78
CA LEU A 340 4.97 -5.80 11.58
C LEU A 340 4.40 -6.64 12.75
N SER A 341 3.99 -6.03 13.85
CA SER A 341 3.47 -6.76 15.03
C SER A 341 2.09 -7.39 14.83
N GLY A 342 1.42 -7.08 13.71
CA GLY A 342 0.30 -7.83 13.16
C GLY A 342 -1.01 -7.08 13.03
N TRP A 343 -1.32 -6.08 13.85
CA TRP A 343 -2.60 -5.36 13.73
C TRP A 343 -2.73 -4.67 12.36
N VAL A 344 -1.68 -3.98 11.91
CA VAL A 344 -1.67 -3.33 10.58
C VAL A 344 -1.77 -4.37 9.48
N GLY A 345 -1.04 -5.50 9.61
CA GLY A 345 -1.12 -6.60 8.65
C GLY A 345 -2.54 -7.15 8.51
N ALA A 346 -3.25 -7.37 9.62
CA ALA A 346 -4.64 -7.80 9.61
C ALA A 346 -5.59 -6.75 9.01
N PHE A 347 -5.36 -5.45 9.32
CA PHE A 347 -6.10 -4.34 8.76
C PHE A 347 -6.00 -4.32 7.22
N LEU A 348 -4.79 -4.42 6.68
CA LEU A 348 -4.54 -4.44 5.24
C LEU A 348 -5.05 -5.72 4.58
N ASN A 349 -4.95 -6.86 5.25
CA ASN A 349 -5.44 -8.13 4.75
C ASN A 349 -6.96 -8.11 4.50
N ARG A 350 -7.74 -7.45 5.38
CA ARG A 350 -9.18 -7.24 5.21
C ARG A 350 -9.56 -6.38 3.98
N GLN A 351 -8.58 -5.80 3.32
CA GLN A 351 -8.75 -5.12 2.03
C GLN A 351 -8.38 -6.01 0.84
N GLY A 352 -7.94 -7.25 1.11
CA GLY A 352 -7.52 -8.21 0.09
C GLY A 352 -6.04 -8.18 -0.23
N TYR A 353 -5.24 -7.38 0.50
CA TYR A 353 -3.77 -7.42 0.44
C TYR A 353 -3.18 -8.57 1.26
N TYR A 354 -1.91 -8.84 1.08
CA TYR A 354 -1.12 -9.73 1.92
C TYR A 354 -0.09 -8.93 2.72
N THR A 355 0.13 -9.34 3.97
CA THR A 355 1.19 -8.76 4.81
C THR A 355 2.47 -9.59 4.69
N ALA A 356 3.62 -8.91 4.78
CA ALA A 356 4.91 -9.57 4.74
C ALA A 356 5.17 -10.49 5.96
N VAL A 357 4.43 -10.31 7.07
CA VAL A 357 4.53 -11.15 8.27
C VAL A 357 3.15 -11.73 8.63
N PRO A 358 2.68 -12.76 7.91
CA PRO A 358 1.35 -13.35 8.12
C PRO A 358 1.17 -13.93 9.53
N LYS A 359 2.23 -14.49 10.12
CA LYS A 359 2.22 -15.10 11.45
C LYS A 359 1.77 -14.15 12.55
N THR A 360 2.17 -12.89 12.48
CA THR A 360 1.75 -11.88 13.46
C THR A 360 0.33 -11.39 13.18
N ALA A 361 -0.03 -11.18 11.91
CA ALA A 361 -1.35 -10.73 11.49
C ALA A 361 -2.46 -11.72 11.88
N LYS A 362 -2.19 -13.02 11.84
CA LYS A 362 -3.12 -14.09 12.23
C LYS A 362 -3.69 -13.88 13.62
N LYS A 363 -2.91 -13.31 14.56
CA LYS A 363 -3.33 -13.06 15.94
C LYS A 363 -4.43 -11.99 16.05
N PHE A 364 -4.64 -11.18 15.02
CA PHE A 364 -5.61 -10.09 14.96
C PHE A 364 -6.76 -10.38 14.00
N MET A 365 -6.90 -11.64 13.56
CA MET A 365 -7.95 -12.12 12.68
C MET A 365 -8.69 -13.26 13.35
N SER A 366 -10.00 -13.36 13.13
CA SER A 366 -10.75 -14.54 13.51
C SER A 366 -10.34 -15.75 12.68
N ALA A 367 -10.63 -16.95 13.15
CA ALA A 367 -10.38 -18.17 12.39
C ALA A 367 -11.14 -18.20 11.06
N ASP A 368 -12.31 -17.59 10.98
CA ASP A 368 -13.11 -17.48 9.76
C ASP A 368 -12.48 -16.50 8.77
N GLU A 369 -12.11 -15.28 9.22
CA GLU A 369 -11.38 -14.33 8.39
C GLU A 369 -10.08 -14.91 7.84
N TRP A 370 -9.30 -15.60 8.69
CA TRP A 370 -8.07 -16.26 8.25
C TRP A 370 -8.35 -17.35 7.21
N GLY A 371 -9.35 -18.20 7.46
CA GLY A 371 -9.80 -19.22 6.52
C GLY A 371 -10.16 -18.64 5.17
N TYR A 372 -10.96 -17.56 5.17
CA TYR A 372 -11.37 -16.87 3.95
C TYR A 372 -10.18 -16.20 3.22
N TRP A 373 -9.43 -15.34 3.94
CA TRP A 373 -8.42 -14.50 3.30
C TRP A 373 -7.13 -15.24 2.91
N MET A 374 -6.73 -16.23 3.71
CA MET A 374 -5.43 -16.90 3.55
C MET A 374 -5.54 -18.34 3.06
N GLU A 375 -6.58 -19.06 3.47
CA GLU A 375 -6.71 -20.49 3.16
C GLU A 375 -7.72 -20.77 2.03
N GLY A 376 -8.40 -19.74 1.49
CA GLY A 376 -9.39 -19.89 0.42
C GLY A 376 -10.63 -20.71 0.82
N LYS A 377 -10.90 -20.83 2.13
CA LYS A 377 -12.05 -21.56 2.66
C LYS A 377 -13.34 -20.75 2.53
N PRO A 378 -14.50 -21.41 2.36
CA PRO A 378 -15.78 -20.74 2.44
C PRO A 378 -15.96 -20.01 3.77
N ALA A 379 -16.41 -18.75 3.72
CA ALA A 379 -16.74 -17.98 4.90
C ALA A 379 -17.88 -18.65 5.68
N LYS A 380 -17.78 -18.71 7.00
CA LYS A 380 -18.85 -19.22 7.88
C LYS A 380 -19.83 -18.11 8.25
N GLY A 381 -19.34 -16.89 8.35
CA GLY A 381 -20.08 -15.69 8.67
C GLY A 381 -19.89 -14.58 7.65
N GLU A 382 -20.18 -13.34 8.06
CA GLU A 382 -19.91 -12.17 7.24
C GLU A 382 -18.43 -11.81 7.25
N ILE A 383 -17.88 -11.57 6.07
CA ILE A 383 -16.54 -11.02 5.90
C ILE A 383 -16.67 -9.51 5.80
N LEU A 384 -15.95 -8.81 6.68
CA LEU A 384 -16.03 -7.37 6.81
C LEU A 384 -14.76 -6.67 6.28
N SER A 385 -14.95 -5.45 5.78
CA SER A 385 -13.85 -4.52 5.49
C SER A 385 -13.15 -4.08 6.79
N PRO A 386 -11.96 -3.44 6.72
CA PRO A 386 -11.30 -2.90 7.90
C PRO A 386 -12.14 -1.92 8.72
N THR A 387 -13.13 -1.29 8.07
CA THR A 387 -14.03 -0.28 8.64
C THR A 387 -15.44 -0.82 8.92
N GLY A 388 -15.60 -2.16 8.88
CA GLY A 388 -16.81 -2.85 9.34
C GLY A 388 -17.93 -2.98 8.31
N GLN A 389 -17.71 -2.59 7.03
CA GLN A 389 -18.72 -2.83 5.99
C GLN A 389 -18.63 -4.26 5.50
N LYS A 390 -19.78 -4.86 5.19
CA LYS A 390 -19.87 -6.21 4.61
C LYS A 390 -19.24 -6.25 3.22
N ILE A 391 -18.35 -7.21 3.01
CA ILE A 391 -17.72 -7.53 1.72
C ILE A 391 -18.34 -8.76 1.09
N ASP A 392 -18.44 -9.83 1.88
CA ASP A 392 -18.98 -11.13 1.49
C ASP A 392 -19.83 -11.74 2.61
N GLY A 393 -20.56 -12.80 2.32
CA GLY A 393 -21.41 -13.51 3.27
C GLY A 393 -21.07 -14.98 3.40
N PRO A 394 -21.82 -15.72 4.24
CA PRO A 394 -21.62 -17.14 4.44
C PRO A 394 -21.59 -17.92 3.12
N GLY A 395 -20.65 -18.85 2.99
CA GLY A 395 -20.43 -19.67 1.80
C GLY A 395 -19.58 -19.02 0.72
N ALA A 396 -19.30 -17.71 0.79
CA ALA A 396 -18.42 -17.03 -0.16
C ALA A 396 -16.98 -17.53 -0.02
N VAL A 397 -16.30 -17.68 -1.14
CA VAL A 397 -14.88 -18.04 -1.23
C VAL A 397 -14.13 -16.84 -1.82
N ARG A 398 -12.96 -16.55 -1.29
CA ARG A 398 -12.09 -15.50 -1.82
C ARG A 398 -11.79 -15.71 -3.30
N ASP A 399 -11.86 -14.65 -4.09
CA ASP A 399 -11.46 -14.68 -5.51
C ASP A 399 -10.01 -15.12 -5.66
N GLY A 400 -9.78 -16.12 -6.52
CA GLY A 400 -8.48 -16.69 -6.76
C GLY A 400 -8.02 -17.73 -5.73
N GLY A 401 -8.85 -18.05 -4.72
CA GLY A 401 -8.57 -19.08 -3.74
C GLY A 401 -7.62 -18.66 -2.63
N SER A 402 -6.77 -19.58 -2.18
CA SER A 402 -5.82 -19.40 -1.08
C SER A 402 -4.68 -18.43 -1.43
N PHE A 403 -3.94 -18.03 -0.40
CA PHE A 403 -2.69 -17.30 -0.55
C PHE A 403 -1.69 -18.04 -1.46
N GLU A 404 -1.54 -19.33 -1.25
CA GLU A 404 -0.62 -20.18 -2.02
C GLU A 404 -1.02 -20.27 -3.50
N GLU A 405 -2.32 -20.52 -3.77
CA GLU A 405 -2.84 -20.57 -5.14
C GLU A 405 -2.62 -19.26 -5.91
N ARG A 406 -2.71 -18.12 -5.22
CA ARG A 406 -2.50 -16.81 -5.85
C ARG A 406 -1.03 -16.49 -6.04
N MET A 407 -0.21 -16.64 -4.99
CA MET A 407 1.20 -16.23 -5.03
C MET A 407 2.07 -17.12 -5.89
N SER A 408 1.75 -18.41 -6.02
CA SER A 408 2.43 -19.32 -6.95
C SER A 408 2.19 -19.00 -8.43
N ARG A 409 1.28 -18.07 -8.74
CA ARG A 409 0.85 -17.71 -10.10
C ARG A 409 1.20 -16.29 -10.50
N ILE A 410 2.21 -15.68 -9.89
CA ILE A 410 2.75 -14.40 -10.35
C ILE A 410 3.43 -14.60 -11.69
N ALA A 411 2.95 -13.93 -12.73
CA ALA A 411 3.45 -14.04 -14.09
C ALA A 411 4.55 -13.00 -14.40
N CYS A 412 4.51 -11.86 -13.73
CA CYS A 412 5.47 -10.77 -13.90
C CYS A 412 5.47 -9.90 -12.64
N TRP A 413 6.63 -9.48 -12.17
CA TRP A 413 6.75 -8.48 -11.11
C TRP A 413 6.76 -7.07 -11.67
N ASN A 414 6.15 -6.12 -10.96
CA ASN A 414 6.29 -4.70 -11.27
C ASN A 414 7.77 -4.31 -11.36
N THR A 415 8.08 -3.44 -12.32
CA THR A 415 9.45 -2.96 -12.51
C THR A 415 9.48 -1.56 -13.09
N VAL A 416 10.58 -0.86 -12.86
CA VAL A 416 11.01 0.27 -13.67
C VAL A 416 11.89 -0.27 -14.79
N MET A 417 11.42 -0.17 -16.02
CA MET A 417 12.15 -0.66 -17.21
C MET A 417 13.40 0.19 -17.49
N ASP A 418 14.39 -0.38 -18.14
CA ASP A 418 15.59 0.37 -18.55
C ASP A 418 15.24 1.52 -19.50
N HIS A 419 14.17 1.36 -20.29
CA HIS A 419 13.64 2.37 -21.21
C HIS A 419 12.46 3.18 -20.63
N ASP A 420 12.39 3.39 -19.31
CA ASP A 420 11.25 4.01 -18.62
C ASP A 420 10.88 5.41 -19.17
N ARG A 421 11.86 6.25 -19.49
CA ARG A 421 11.62 7.58 -20.07
C ARG A 421 11.02 7.50 -21.47
N TYR A 422 11.48 6.52 -22.26
CA TYR A 422 10.93 6.25 -23.59
C TYR A 422 9.50 5.75 -23.50
N LEU A 423 9.27 4.77 -22.63
CA LEU A 423 7.96 4.22 -22.32
C LEU A 423 6.99 5.32 -21.89
N THR A 424 7.36 6.14 -20.89
CA THR A 424 6.48 7.22 -20.36
C THR A 424 6.02 8.16 -21.47
N ARG A 425 6.91 8.57 -22.38
CA ARG A 425 6.54 9.42 -23.50
C ARG A 425 5.55 8.72 -24.43
N LYS A 426 5.84 7.48 -24.86
CA LYS A 426 4.98 6.70 -25.75
C LYS A 426 3.61 6.40 -25.14
N TRP A 427 3.58 6.13 -23.84
CA TRP A 427 2.35 5.93 -23.10
C TRP A 427 1.49 7.20 -23.06
N ASN A 428 2.10 8.35 -22.77
CA ASN A 428 1.38 9.63 -22.74
C ASN A 428 0.81 9.97 -24.14
N ASP A 429 1.57 9.72 -25.22
CA ASP A 429 1.09 9.88 -26.60
C ASP A 429 -0.12 8.98 -26.87
N PHE A 430 -0.09 7.72 -26.39
CA PHE A 430 -1.23 6.79 -26.49
C PHE A 430 -2.45 7.27 -25.71
N VAL A 431 -2.28 7.72 -24.48
CA VAL A 431 -3.41 8.17 -23.64
C VAL A 431 -4.01 9.47 -24.19
N ALA A 432 -3.20 10.36 -24.76
CA ALA A 432 -3.65 11.63 -25.32
C ALA A 432 -4.33 11.51 -26.71
N ALA A 433 -3.97 10.52 -27.53
CA ALA A 433 -4.54 10.32 -28.87
C ALA A 433 -6.01 9.93 -28.83
#